data_5e2f2bff526c4f84080df4a9fa629ce9
#
_entry.id   5e2f2bff526c4f84080df4a9fa629ce9
#
_cell.length_a   1.000
_cell.length_b   1.000
_cell.length_c   1.000
_cell.angle_alpha   90.00
_cell.angle_beta   90.00
_cell.angle_gamma   90.00
#
_symmetry.space_group_name_H-M   'P 1'
#
loop_
_entity.id
_entity.type
_entity.pdbx_description
1 polymer ?
#
loop_
_entity_poly.entity_id
_entity_poly.type
_entity_poly.pdbx_seq_one_letter_code
_entity_poly.pdbx_strand_id
1 'polypeptide(L)'
;MKINKNLEKIAGFNPTKRTYQISILNICEKIENQEITLPLYQRDVSWTLQKSVDLMNYQLLGKAPVAPISINEINKIEHKPLLNTNESEESTHYNNYIPDYVLQVSFIDREIVENVKKGQLSVADGQQRLTTNFKAYKNDDEFRNVVLDLTKGCFLIIESAIKKNQVPIGILLNKDNSIFFNYLNNNSLLKDPKVMNLLLQIRTKLQGYNYTVNLAEDLTEDEQIEWFEVLNNAGSRVTRVQMRFSKLKANGIDIYKQYTKPFIDKIESLGFYDLFPVKATEVSIPIAALNPAYEIVIGKDHSLNYTPIPSDTRENQIALLDSNQIKKCLDLTLSALDNALKFIDSNNLFIPNRIDYITYLTGFFVFKNSNSLTEKEKLELIDWYKTVNFTNKSNSERRVIFSSLLEKIIP
;
A
#
# COMPACT_ATOMS: atom_id res chain seq x y z
N MET A 1 -46.44 7.74 -2.49
CA MET A 1 -45.19 6.98 -2.51
C MET A 1 -44.06 7.94 -2.08
N LYS A 2 -43.29 7.63 -1.05
CA LYS A 2 -42.13 8.46 -0.68
C LYS A 2 -40.93 8.01 -1.49
N ILE A 3 -40.44 8.87 -2.37
CA ILE A 3 -39.22 8.65 -3.12
C ILE A 3 -38.02 8.88 -2.20
N ASN A 4 -36.99 8.05 -2.30
CA ASN A 4 -35.76 8.22 -1.53
C ASN A 4 -35.01 9.46 -2.05
N LYS A 5 -34.73 10.41 -1.15
CA LYS A 5 -34.07 11.69 -1.49
C LYS A 5 -32.66 11.46 -2.13
N ASN A 6 -32.00 10.33 -1.82
CA ASN A 6 -30.72 10.00 -2.44
C ASN A 6 -30.86 9.65 -3.91
N LEU A 7 -31.97 8.99 -4.32
CA LEU A 7 -32.24 8.69 -5.73
C LEU A 7 -32.42 9.98 -6.54
N GLU A 8 -33.07 10.98 -5.97
CA GLU A 8 -33.23 12.28 -6.66
C GLU A 8 -31.90 12.98 -6.88
N LYS A 9 -30.97 12.91 -5.88
CA LYS A 9 -29.64 13.50 -6.00
C LYS A 9 -28.76 12.80 -7.06
N ILE A 10 -28.81 11.47 -7.12
CA ILE A 10 -27.91 10.67 -7.99
C ILE A 10 -28.48 10.45 -9.37
N ALA A 11 -29.78 10.66 -9.59
CA ALA A 11 -30.43 10.39 -10.90
C ALA A 11 -29.82 11.16 -12.07
N GLY A 12 -29.27 12.34 -11.82
CA GLY A 12 -28.56 13.17 -12.82
C GLY A 12 -27.03 13.07 -12.78
N PHE A 13 -26.48 12.24 -11.89
CA PHE A 13 -25.04 12.16 -11.71
C PHE A 13 -24.41 11.16 -12.69
N ASN A 14 -23.41 11.62 -13.44
CA ASN A 14 -22.56 10.77 -14.26
C ASN A 14 -21.12 10.84 -13.72
N PRO A 15 -20.59 9.77 -13.11
CA PRO A 15 -19.25 9.78 -12.56
C PRO A 15 -18.16 9.88 -13.62
N THR A 16 -18.41 9.38 -14.83
CA THR A 16 -17.47 9.50 -15.94
C THR A 16 -17.80 10.71 -16.81
N LYS A 17 -16.95 11.74 -16.79
CA LYS A 17 -17.16 12.97 -17.53
C LYS A 17 -16.75 12.86 -18.99
N ARG A 18 -15.62 12.21 -19.24
CA ARG A 18 -15.09 12.00 -20.60
C ARG A 18 -14.21 10.77 -20.69
N THR A 19 -14.08 10.27 -21.90
CA THR A 19 -13.16 9.20 -22.26
C THR A 19 -12.28 9.66 -23.41
N TYR A 20 -10.98 9.42 -23.32
CA TYR A 20 -10.01 9.78 -24.35
C TYR A 20 -8.87 8.78 -24.42
N GLN A 21 -8.01 8.92 -25.44
CA GLN A 21 -6.80 8.11 -25.58
C GLN A 21 -5.56 8.97 -25.35
N ILE A 22 -4.55 8.37 -24.74
CA ILE A 22 -3.27 9.01 -24.49
C ILE A 22 -2.13 8.00 -24.65
N SER A 23 -1.05 8.39 -25.32
CA SER A 23 0.12 7.53 -25.54
C SER A 23 0.92 7.31 -24.26
N ILE A 24 1.62 6.17 -24.18
CA ILE A 24 2.54 5.87 -23.07
C ILE A 24 3.57 6.99 -22.89
N LEU A 25 4.15 7.50 -23.98
CA LEU A 25 5.12 8.58 -23.90
C LEU A 25 4.54 9.81 -23.19
N ASN A 26 3.38 10.29 -23.63
CA ASN A 26 2.74 11.47 -23.04
C ASN A 26 2.33 11.22 -21.57
N ILE A 27 1.92 10.00 -21.23
CA ILE A 27 1.63 9.64 -19.83
C ILE A 27 2.90 9.72 -18.99
N CYS A 28 4.01 9.14 -19.47
CA CYS A 28 5.28 9.15 -18.72
C CYS A 28 5.81 10.57 -18.52
N GLU A 29 5.71 11.44 -19.53
CA GLU A 29 6.06 12.87 -19.43
C GLU A 29 5.19 13.58 -18.38
N LYS A 30 3.89 13.33 -18.38
CA LYS A 30 2.97 13.91 -17.39
C LYS A 30 3.21 13.40 -15.97
N ILE A 31 3.60 12.13 -15.82
CA ILE A 31 3.99 11.57 -14.51
C ILE A 31 5.30 12.24 -14.05
N GLU A 32 6.29 12.38 -14.92
CA GLU A 32 7.56 13.05 -14.59
C GLU A 32 7.35 14.50 -14.13
N ASN A 33 6.44 15.22 -14.79
CA ASN A 33 6.08 16.59 -14.45
C ASN A 33 5.12 16.71 -13.24
N GLN A 34 4.78 15.59 -12.60
CA GLN A 34 3.79 15.52 -11.53
C GLN A 34 2.38 16.02 -11.92
N GLU A 35 2.04 16.04 -13.20
CA GLU A 35 0.67 16.32 -13.68
C GLU A 35 -0.25 15.12 -13.49
N ILE A 36 0.32 13.90 -13.51
CA ILE A 36 -0.36 12.64 -13.15
C ILE A 36 0.31 12.09 -11.90
N THR A 37 -0.47 11.85 -10.85
CA THR A 37 -0.02 11.39 -9.53
C THR A 37 -0.86 10.25 -9.02
N LEU A 38 -0.49 9.68 -7.89
CA LEU A 38 -1.23 8.62 -7.24
C LEU A 38 -1.91 9.15 -5.98
N PRO A 39 -3.16 8.78 -5.69
CA PRO A 39 -3.75 9.09 -4.40
C PRO A 39 -3.03 8.34 -3.29
N LEU A 40 -2.88 8.99 -2.14
CA LEU A 40 -2.11 8.47 -1.01
C LEU A 40 -2.64 7.12 -0.49
N TYR A 41 -3.94 6.87 -0.62
CA TYR A 41 -4.57 5.63 -0.16
C TYR A 41 -4.20 4.41 -1.01
N GLN A 42 -3.68 4.58 -2.21
CA GLN A 42 -3.22 3.44 -3.02
C GLN A 42 -1.95 2.86 -2.42
N ARG A 43 -1.88 1.54 -2.41
CA ARG A 43 -0.71 0.80 -1.92
C ARG A 43 0.49 0.93 -2.86
N ASP A 44 1.66 0.56 -2.36
CA ASP A 44 2.86 0.41 -3.18
C ASP A 44 2.65 -0.61 -4.30
N VAL A 45 3.46 -0.47 -5.35
CA VAL A 45 3.42 -1.38 -6.51
C VAL A 45 3.67 -2.81 -6.02
N SER A 46 2.72 -3.69 -6.30
CA SER A 46 2.77 -5.10 -5.87
C SER A 46 3.01 -6.08 -7.03
N TRP A 47 3.26 -5.56 -8.25
CA TRP A 47 3.56 -6.44 -9.38
C TRP A 47 4.97 -6.99 -9.27
N THR A 48 5.09 -8.28 -9.52
CA THR A 48 6.40 -8.90 -9.72
C THR A 48 7.01 -8.41 -11.03
N LEU A 49 8.33 -8.46 -11.13
CA LEU A 49 9.04 -8.11 -12.36
C LEU A 49 8.51 -8.91 -13.57
N GLN A 50 8.14 -10.19 -13.37
CA GLN A 50 7.56 -11.02 -14.42
C GLN A 50 6.22 -10.46 -14.94
N LYS A 51 5.32 -9.99 -14.08
CA LYS A 51 4.07 -9.35 -14.51
C LYS A 51 4.31 -8.06 -15.32
N SER A 52 5.34 -7.32 -14.96
CA SER A 52 5.77 -6.14 -15.72
C SER A 52 6.26 -6.53 -17.12
N VAL A 53 7.07 -7.58 -17.22
CA VAL A 53 7.55 -8.14 -18.49
C VAL A 53 6.39 -8.67 -19.34
N ASP A 54 5.41 -9.34 -18.72
CA ASP A 54 4.22 -9.85 -19.41
C ASP A 54 3.40 -8.70 -20.03
N LEU A 55 3.22 -7.58 -19.29
CA LEU A 55 2.58 -6.38 -19.84
C LEU A 55 3.35 -5.83 -21.04
N MET A 56 4.69 -5.69 -20.93
CA MET A 56 5.53 -5.18 -22.01
C MET A 56 5.47 -6.06 -23.26
N ASN A 57 5.47 -7.38 -23.07
CA ASN A 57 5.28 -8.34 -24.16
C ASN A 57 3.90 -8.22 -24.78
N TYR A 58 2.87 -8.02 -23.95
CA TYR A 58 1.52 -7.79 -24.45
C TYR A 58 1.42 -6.51 -25.29
N GLN A 59 2.03 -5.41 -24.84
CA GLN A 59 2.08 -4.15 -25.59
C GLN A 59 2.85 -4.28 -26.90
N LEU A 60 3.93 -5.10 -26.92
CA LEU A 60 4.71 -5.36 -28.12
C LEU A 60 4.00 -6.28 -29.12
N LEU A 61 3.40 -7.38 -28.66
CA LEU A 61 2.93 -8.49 -29.48
C LEU A 61 1.40 -8.62 -29.51
N GLY A 62 0.69 -8.06 -28.53
CA GLY A 62 -0.75 -8.18 -28.40
C GLY A 62 -1.51 -7.52 -29.53
N LYS A 63 -2.69 -8.08 -29.83
CA LYS A 63 -3.59 -7.64 -30.90
C LYS A 63 -4.85 -6.93 -30.38
N ALA A 64 -5.01 -6.88 -29.05
CA ALA A 64 -6.13 -6.22 -28.38
C ALA A 64 -5.61 -5.13 -27.43
N PRO A 65 -6.39 -4.11 -27.11
CA PRO A 65 -6.00 -3.09 -26.16
C PRO A 65 -5.93 -3.66 -24.73
N VAL A 66 -5.06 -3.12 -23.90
CA VAL A 66 -5.10 -3.36 -22.45
C VAL A 66 -6.33 -2.69 -21.84
N ALA A 67 -6.69 -3.10 -20.63
CA ALA A 67 -7.80 -2.49 -19.90
C ALA A 67 -7.62 -0.96 -19.75
N PRO A 68 -8.71 -0.18 -19.83
CA PRO A 68 -8.68 1.26 -19.61
C PRO A 68 -8.08 1.62 -18.25
N ILE A 69 -7.53 2.81 -18.13
CA ILE A 69 -7.14 3.43 -16.86
C ILE A 69 -8.23 4.39 -16.41
N SER A 70 -8.36 4.56 -15.10
CA SER A 70 -9.35 5.46 -14.49
C SER A 70 -8.63 6.56 -13.73
N ILE A 71 -8.97 7.80 -14.03
CA ILE A 71 -8.32 9.00 -13.50
C ILE A 71 -9.37 9.95 -12.95
N ASN A 72 -9.10 10.55 -11.80
CA ASN A 72 -9.87 11.65 -11.24
C ASN A 72 -9.11 12.97 -11.48
N GLU A 73 -9.75 13.96 -12.10
CA GLU A 73 -9.21 15.31 -12.27
C GLU A 73 -9.59 16.17 -11.06
N ILE A 74 -8.58 16.78 -10.42
CA ILE A 74 -8.75 17.62 -9.24
C ILE A 74 -8.89 19.07 -9.70
N ASN A 75 -10.11 19.62 -9.67
CA ASN A 75 -10.40 20.99 -10.07
C ASN A 75 -10.72 21.89 -8.87
N LYS A 76 -11.26 21.31 -7.77
CA LYS A 76 -11.53 22.01 -6.54
C LYS A 76 -10.35 21.85 -5.58
N ILE A 77 -9.72 22.97 -5.26
CA ILE A 77 -8.62 23.04 -4.30
C ILE A 77 -9.05 24.04 -3.23
N GLU A 78 -9.79 23.53 -2.24
CA GLU A 78 -10.17 24.31 -1.07
C GLU A 78 -9.42 23.79 0.15
N HIS A 79 -8.95 24.71 0.99
CA HIS A 79 -8.32 24.38 2.26
C HIS A 79 -9.31 24.67 3.36
N LYS A 80 -9.79 23.64 4.06
CA LYS A 80 -10.63 23.82 5.25
C LYS A 80 -9.75 24.09 6.46
N PRO A 81 -9.99 25.16 7.24
CA PRO A 81 -9.29 25.36 8.51
C PRO A 81 -9.63 24.23 9.47
N LEU A 82 -8.62 23.70 10.14
CA LEU A 82 -8.84 22.79 11.27
C LEU A 82 -9.64 23.53 12.34
N LEU A 83 -10.81 23.02 12.71
CA LEU A 83 -11.60 23.54 13.83
C LEU A 83 -10.75 23.46 15.09
N ASN A 84 -10.52 24.62 15.69
CA ASN A 84 -9.66 24.88 16.84
C ASN A 84 -9.88 23.87 17.97
N THR A 85 -8.79 23.23 18.39
CA THR A 85 -8.60 22.82 19.77
C THR A 85 -7.62 23.81 20.39
N ASN A 86 -8.12 24.62 21.31
CA ASN A 86 -7.47 25.51 22.27
C ASN A 86 -5.97 25.80 22.15
N GLU A 87 -5.73 27.08 21.98
CA GLU A 87 -4.46 27.77 21.89
C GLU A 87 -3.50 27.45 23.04
N SER A 88 -2.27 27.14 22.71
CA SER A 88 -1.09 27.64 23.41
C SER A 88 -0.06 28.02 22.34
N GLU A 89 0.25 29.29 22.30
CA GLU A 89 1.26 29.91 21.45
C GLU A 89 2.64 29.30 21.74
N GLU A 90 3.30 28.91 20.69
CA GLU A 90 4.73 28.67 20.45
C GLU A 90 4.97 27.30 19.78
N SER A 91 4.67 27.20 18.49
CA SER A 91 5.40 26.26 17.62
C SER A 91 5.25 26.65 16.15
N THR A 92 6.39 26.81 15.56
CA THR A 92 6.75 27.03 14.17
C THR A 92 5.78 26.44 13.13
N HIS A 93 5.32 27.31 12.26
CA HIS A 93 4.75 27.17 10.92
C HIS A 93 4.73 25.76 10.31
N TYR A 94 3.71 24.97 10.64
CA TYR A 94 3.12 23.99 9.75
C TYR A 94 1.68 24.42 9.51
N ASN A 95 1.33 24.64 8.24
CA ASN A 95 -0.02 25.04 7.84
C ASN A 95 -1.06 24.04 8.35
N ASN A 96 -1.86 24.44 9.32
CA ASN A 96 -2.96 23.68 9.91
C ASN A 96 -4.20 23.62 8.98
N TYR A 97 -4.02 23.30 7.70
CA TYR A 97 -5.09 23.16 6.75
C TYR A 97 -5.19 21.71 6.26
N ILE A 98 -6.39 21.13 6.35
CA ILE A 98 -6.68 19.85 5.69
C ILE A 98 -7.18 20.19 4.29
N PRO A 99 -6.51 19.72 3.22
CA PRO A 99 -7.00 19.93 1.87
C PRO A 99 -8.30 19.15 1.66
N ASP A 100 -9.23 19.73 0.89
CA ASP A 100 -10.52 19.11 0.55
C ASP A 100 -10.38 18.11 -0.63
N TYR A 101 -9.14 17.77 -0.98
CA TYR A 101 -8.82 16.79 -2.01
C TYR A 101 -7.97 15.66 -1.43
N VAL A 102 -7.98 14.51 -2.11
CA VAL A 102 -7.16 13.35 -1.72
C VAL A 102 -5.68 13.70 -1.86
N LEU A 103 -4.90 13.53 -0.79
CA LEU A 103 -3.46 13.73 -0.83
C LEU A 103 -2.81 12.87 -1.91
N GLN A 104 -1.87 13.48 -2.65
CA GLN A 104 -1.22 12.88 -3.79
C GLN A 104 0.22 12.48 -3.47
N VAL A 105 0.71 11.42 -4.12
CA VAL A 105 2.10 10.97 -4.03
C VAL A 105 2.69 10.71 -5.41
N SER A 106 4.01 10.79 -5.53
CA SER A 106 4.75 10.45 -6.74
C SER A 106 4.69 8.93 -7.02
N PHE A 107 4.98 8.52 -8.26
CA PHE A 107 4.80 7.13 -8.72
C PHE A 107 5.82 6.13 -8.16
N ILE A 108 7.10 6.48 -8.12
CA ILE A 108 8.17 5.55 -7.74
C ILE A 108 8.50 5.73 -6.26
N ASP A 109 8.89 6.94 -5.88
CA ASP A 109 9.40 7.24 -4.54
C ASP A 109 8.29 7.40 -3.50
N ARG A 110 7.04 7.55 -3.95
CA ARG A 110 5.86 7.72 -3.08
C ARG A 110 5.98 8.93 -2.15
N GLU A 111 6.72 9.94 -2.58
CA GLU A 111 6.82 11.21 -1.87
C GLU A 111 5.53 12.02 -2.00
N ILE A 112 5.16 12.71 -0.94
CA ILE A 112 3.97 13.56 -0.93
C ILE A 112 4.19 14.72 -1.91
N VAL A 113 3.20 14.95 -2.76
CA VAL A 113 3.17 16.10 -3.66
C VAL A 113 2.58 17.29 -2.90
N GLU A 114 3.46 18.21 -2.48
CA GLU A 114 3.07 19.36 -1.65
C GLU A 114 2.19 20.36 -2.39
N ASN A 115 2.39 20.54 -3.70
CA ASN A 115 1.72 21.55 -4.53
C ASN A 115 0.80 20.91 -5.55
N VAL A 116 -0.35 20.40 -5.11
CA VAL A 116 -1.40 19.93 -6.02
C VAL A 116 -2.03 21.13 -6.75
N LYS A 117 -2.11 21.05 -8.07
CA LYS A 117 -2.63 22.12 -8.92
C LYS A 117 -4.01 21.77 -9.45
N LYS A 118 -4.80 22.81 -9.75
CA LYS A 118 -6.06 22.63 -10.49
C LYS A 118 -5.81 21.94 -11.84
N GLY A 119 -6.59 20.91 -12.13
CA GLY A 119 -6.43 20.07 -13.33
C GLY A 119 -5.43 18.92 -13.13
N GLN A 120 -4.91 18.71 -11.92
CA GLN A 120 -4.04 17.58 -11.63
C GLN A 120 -4.81 16.26 -11.70
N LEU A 121 -4.17 15.25 -12.26
CA LEU A 121 -4.75 13.96 -12.55
C LEU A 121 -4.32 12.91 -11.50
N SER A 122 -5.29 12.39 -10.77
CA SER A 122 -5.10 11.36 -9.73
C SER A 122 -5.55 9.99 -10.24
N VAL A 123 -4.65 9.00 -10.30
CA VAL A 123 -4.95 7.68 -10.86
C VAL A 123 -5.77 6.84 -9.90
N ALA A 124 -7.02 6.55 -10.23
CA ALA A 124 -7.88 5.66 -9.45
C ALA A 124 -7.65 4.18 -9.78
N ASP A 125 -7.45 3.81 -11.06
CA ASP A 125 -7.07 2.46 -11.48
C ASP A 125 -6.05 2.50 -12.61
N GLY A 126 -5.20 1.47 -12.66
CA GLY A 126 -4.13 1.34 -13.65
C GLY A 126 -2.74 1.68 -13.12
N GLN A 127 -2.58 1.97 -11.83
CA GLN A 127 -1.31 2.31 -11.19
C GLN A 127 -0.18 1.37 -11.63
N GLN A 128 -0.37 0.05 -11.52
CA GLN A 128 0.68 -0.95 -11.80
C GLN A 128 1.15 -0.89 -13.26
N ARG A 129 0.21 -0.70 -14.18
CA ARG A 129 0.49 -0.59 -15.62
C ARG A 129 1.28 0.68 -15.92
N LEU A 130 0.85 1.80 -15.36
CA LEU A 130 1.53 3.09 -15.54
C LEU A 130 2.91 3.11 -14.90
N THR A 131 3.05 2.57 -13.67
CA THR A 131 4.35 2.47 -13.00
C THR A 131 5.32 1.59 -13.79
N THR A 132 4.87 0.48 -14.38
CA THR A 132 5.71 -0.36 -15.25
C THR A 132 6.25 0.42 -16.44
N ASN A 133 5.38 1.14 -17.16
CA ASN A 133 5.82 1.94 -18.30
C ASN A 133 6.74 3.10 -17.87
N PHE A 134 6.45 3.75 -16.74
CA PHE A 134 7.25 4.87 -16.23
C PHE A 134 8.63 4.41 -15.75
N LYS A 135 8.75 3.25 -15.09
CA LYS A 135 10.03 2.66 -14.73
C LYS A 135 10.90 2.37 -15.95
N ALA A 136 10.33 1.84 -17.02
CA ALA A 136 11.05 1.63 -18.28
C ALA A 136 11.50 2.98 -18.91
N TYR A 137 10.64 3.99 -18.90
CA TYR A 137 10.95 5.34 -19.39
C TYR A 137 12.09 6.02 -18.59
N LYS A 138 12.11 5.85 -17.27
CA LYS A 138 13.15 6.40 -16.37
C LYS A 138 14.44 5.57 -16.34
N ASN A 139 14.48 4.38 -16.96
CA ASN A 139 15.57 3.42 -16.82
C ASN A 139 15.81 3.02 -15.35
N ASP A 140 14.74 2.67 -14.66
CA ASP A 140 14.75 2.31 -13.25
C ASP A 140 15.60 1.06 -12.98
N ASP A 141 16.29 1.03 -11.85
CA ASP A 141 17.21 -0.04 -11.45
C ASP A 141 16.56 -1.43 -11.37
N GLU A 142 15.28 -1.51 -11.00
CA GLU A 142 14.55 -2.77 -10.98
C GLU A 142 14.44 -3.41 -12.36
N PHE A 143 14.56 -2.63 -13.44
CA PHE A 143 14.45 -3.10 -14.82
C PHE A 143 15.79 -3.36 -15.49
N ARG A 144 16.91 -3.26 -14.78
CA ARG A 144 18.26 -3.50 -15.34
C ARG A 144 18.41 -4.86 -16.02
N ASN A 145 17.72 -5.88 -15.49
CA ASN A 145 17.77 -7.24 -16.01
C ASN A 145 16.65 -7.57 -17.01
N VAL A 146 15.84 -6.58 -17.40
CA VAL A 146 14.80 -6.76 -18.41
C VAL A 146 15.32 -6.33 -19.76
N VAL A 147 15.37 -7.26 -20.72
CA VAL A 147 15.90 -7.01 -22.06
C VAL A 147 14.92 -7.44 -23.14
N LEU A 148 14.92 -6.72 -24.27
CA LEU A 148 14.35 -7.21 -25.53
C LEU A 148 15.40 -8.13 -26.18
N ASP A 149 15.07 -9.40 -26.33
CA ASP A 149 15.91 -10.36 -27.05
C ASP A 149 15.48 -10.43 -28.51
N LEU A 150 16.33 -9.97 -29.43
CA LEU A 150 16.00 -9.91 -30.84
C LEU A 150 15.85 -11.29 -31.50
N THR A 151 16.49 -12.31 -30.94
CA THR A 151 16.37 -13.68 -31.45
C THR A 151 15.07 -14.34 -31.00
N LYS A 152 14.65 -14.08 -29.77
CA LYS A 152 13.39 -14.61 -29.21
C LYS A 152 12.18 -13.75 -29.61
N GLY A 153 12.39 -12.48 -29.96
CA GLY A 153 11.34 -11.54 -30.34
C GLY A 153 10.45 -11.08 -29.19
N CYS A 154 10.94 -11.11 -27.95
CA CYS A 154 10.16 -10.74 -26.76
C CYS A 154 11.06 -10.15 -25.66
N PHE A 155 10.44 -9.48 -24.69
CA PHE A 155 11.09 -9.09 -23.44
C PHE A 155 11.21 -10.30 -22.51
N LEU A 156 12.34 -10.37 -21.81
CA LEU A 156 12.62 -11.41 -20.82
C LEU A 156 13.54 -10.88 -19.71
N ILE A 157 13.52 -11.57 -18.59
CA ILE A 157 14.42 -11.31 -17.46
C ILE A 157 15.67 -12.18 -17.67
N ILE A 158 16.84 -11.58 -17.48
CA ILE A 158 18.13 -12.27 -17.56
C ILE A 158 18.82 -12.33 -16.20
N GLU A 159 19.50 -13.43 -15.93
CA GLU A 159 20.34 -13.61 -14.73
C GLU A 159 21.85 -13.49 -15.06
N SER A 160 22.18 -13.35 -16.33
CA SER A 160 23.55 -13.28 -16.86
C SER A 160 23.83 -11.95 -17.53
N ALA A 161 25.07 -11.73 -17.96
CA ALA A 161 25.45 -10.53 -18.72
C ALA A 161 24.62 -10.37 -20.00
N ILE A 162 24.32 -9.13 -20.35
CA ILE A 162 23.55 -8.76 -21.54
C ILE A 162 24.32 -9.22 -22.80
N LYS A 163 23.64 -9.95 -23.68
CA LYS A 163 24.19 -10.43 -24.95
C LYS A 163 24.11 -9.35 -26.03
N LYS A 164 24.93 -9.48 -27.09
CA LYS A 164 24.98 -8.52 -28.20
C LYS A 164 23.65 -8.37 -28.96
N ASN A 165 22.78 -9.39 -28.94
CA ASN A 165 21.44 -9.37 -29.54
C ASN A 165 20.32 -8.95 -28.57
N GLN A 166 20.69 -8.39 -27.45
CA GLN A 166 19.75 -7.96 -26.40
C GLN A 166 19.84 -6.46 -26.14
N VAL A 167 18.71 -5.82 -25.94
CA VAL A 167 18.62 -4.39 -25.64
C VAL A 167 17.87 -4.20 -24.31
N PRO A 168 18.50 -3.58 -23.31
CA PRO A 168 17.81 -3.27 -22.05
C PRO A 168 16.57 -2.41 -22.29
N ILE A 169 15.49 -2.74 -21.60
CA ILE A 169 14.21 -2.03 -21.77
C ILE A 169 14.34 -0.54 -21.43
N GLY A 170 15.08 -0.19 -20.37
CA GLY A 170 15.31 1.20 -19.98
C GLY A 170 16.19 1.98 -20.95
N ILE A 171 16.99 1.30 -21.79
CA ILE A 171 17.70 1.91 -22.91
C ILE A 171 16.74 2.08 -24.10
N LEU A 172 15.99 1.03 -24.43
CA LEU A 172 15.04 1.03 -25.54
C LEU A 172 13.98 2.11 -25.40
N LEU A 173 13.42 2.30 -24.21
CA LEU A 173 12.33 3.22 -23.92
C LEU A 173 12.75 4.49 -23.18
N ASN A 174 14.06 4.73 -23.03
CA ASN A 174 14.58 5.88 -22.31
C ASN A 174 13.97 7.19 -22.79
N LYS A 175 13.75 8.10 -21.86
CA LYS A 175 13.31 9.47 -22.18
C LYS A 175 14.32 10.23 -23.06
N ASP A 176 15.61 9.98 -22.86
CA ASP A 176 16.68 10.59 -23.63
C ASP A 176 17.03 9.72 -24.85
N ASN A 177 16.75 10.23 -26.03
CA ASN A 177 17.08 9.57 -27.28
C ASN A 177 18.58 9.35 -27.48
N SER A 178 19.42 10.21 -26.89
CA SER A 178 20.88 10.09 -27.02
C SER A 178 21.40 8.81 -26.38
N ILE A 179 20.83 8.39 -25.26
CA ILE A 179 21.18 7.15 -24.57
C ILE A 179 20.89 5.93 -25.46
N PHE A 180 19.72 5.92 -26.09
CA PHE A 180 19.33 4.85 -27.00
C PHE A 180 20.29 4.77 -28.21
N PHE A 181 20.54 5.88 -28.92
CA PHE A 181 21.42 5.89 -30.09
C PHE A 181 22.86 5.57 -29.73
N ASN A 182 23.39 6.08 -28.62
CA ASN A 182 24.73 5.77 -28.16
C ASN A 182 24.89 4.27 -27.88
N TYR A 183 23.90 3.64 -27.25
CA TYR A 183 23.92 2.20 -27.01
C TYR A 183 23.97 1.39 -28.31
N LEU A 184 23.15 1.76 -29.31
CA LEU A 184 23.15 1.08 -30.62
C LEU A 184 24.49 1.22 -31.35
N ASN A 185 25.03 2.43 -31.39
CA ASN A 185 26.28 2.72 -32.09
C ASN A 185 27.50 1.99 -31.49
N ASN A 186 27.49 1.75 -30.18
CA ASN A 186 28.54 1.05 -29.47
C ASN A 186 28.42 -0.49 -29.55
N ASN A 187 27.36 -1.02 -30.17
CA ASN A 187 27.14 -2.46 -30.29
C ASN A 187 27.30 -2.90 -31.76
N SER A 188 28.22 -3.83 -32.02
CA SER A 188 28.59 -4.28 -33.37
C SER A 188 27.42 -4.89 -34.17
N LEU A 189 26.43 -5.50 -33.50
CA LEU A 189 25.24 -6.08 -34.11
C LEU A 189 24.14 -5.02 -34.28
N LEU A 190 23.89 -4.19 -33.26
CA LEU A 190 22.75 -3.28 -33.20
C LEU A 190 22.94 -2.05 -34.08
N LYS A 191 24.17 -1.70 -34.44
CA LYS A 191 24.50 -0.61 -35.39
C LYS A 191 24.19 -0.94 -36.85
N ASP A 192 23.83 -2.20 -37.16
CA ASP A 192 23.35 -2.55 -38.50
C ASP A 192 22.10 -1.74 -38.82
N PRO A 193 22.03 -1.07 -40.01
CA PRO A 193 20.90 -0.18 -40.34
C PRO A 193 19.52 -0.85 -40.31
N LYS A 194 19.43 -2.15 -40.65
CA LYS A 194 18.17 -2.90 -40.62
C LYS A 194 17.76 -3.18 -39.20
N VAL A 195 18.69 -3.55 -38.32
CA VAL A 195 18.44 -3.79 -36.91
C VAL A 195 18.06 -2.49 -36.19
N MET A 196 18.79 -1.42 -36.47
CA MET A 196 18.51 -0.08 -35.91
C MET A 196 17.11 0.40 -36.32
N ASN A 197 16.74 0.28 -37.60
CA ASN A 197 15.40 0.65 -38.08
C ASN A 197 14.29 -0.19 -37.39
N LEU A 198 14.49 -1.50 -37.23
CA LEU A 198 13.56 -2.36 -36.49
C LEU A 198 13.40 -1.91 -35.05
N LEU A 199 14.48 -1.62 -34.35
CA LEU A 199 14.46 -1.15 -32.95
C LEU A 199 13.77 0.23 -32.84
N LEU A 200 13.97 1.14 -33.80
CA LEU A 200 13.24 2.40 -33.85
C LEU A 200 11.73 2.19 -34.03
N GLN A 201 11.33 1.27 -34.92
CA GLN A 201 9.92 0.92 -35.09
C GLN A 201 9.30 0.33 -33.82
N ILE A 202 10.02 -0.57 -33.13
CA ILE A 202 9.60 -1.15 -31.86
C ILE A 202 9.43 -0.06 -30.79
N ARG A 203 10.44 0.82 -30.67
CA ARG A 203 10.40 1.97 -29.75
C ARG A 203 9.20 2.85 -30.02
N THR A 204 8.99 3.27 -31.26
CA THR A 204 7.86 4.12 -31.67
C THR A 204 6.53 3.44 -31.38
N LYS A 205 6.42 2.13 -31.66
CA LYS A 205 5.22 1.34 -31.36
C LYS A 205 4.89 1.35 -29.88
N LEU A 206 5.87 1.11 -29.02
CA LEU A 206 5.66 1.03 -27.56
C LEU A 206 5.40 2.41 -26.96
N GLN A 207 6.14 3.43 -27.34
CA GLN A 207 5.92 4.80 -26.88
C GLN A 207 4.58 5.37 -27.36
N GLY A 208 4.17 5.03 -28.58
CA GLY A 208 2.90 5.42 -29.18
C GLY A 208 1.71 4.53 -28.79
N TYR A 209 1.92 3.49 -27.97
CA TYR A 209 0.82 2.65 -27.51
C TYR A 209 -0.16 3.49 -26.68
N ASN A 210 -1.46 3.42 -27.03
CA ASN A 210 -2.48 4.26 -26.40
C ASN A 210 -3.24 3.51 -25.30
N TYR A 211 -3.35 4.14 -24.15
CA TYR A 211 -4.34 3.78 -23.13
C TYR A 211 -5.64 4.56 -23.35
N THR A 212 -6.76 3.87 -23.17
CA THR A 212 -8.05 4.53 -22.99
C THR A 212 -8.16 5.03 -21.55
N VAL A 213 -8.50 6.28 -21.36
CA VAL A 213 -8.68 6.93 -20.06
C VAL A 213 -10.14 7.19 -19.82
N ASN A 214 -10.67 6.71 -18.70
CA ASN A 214 -11.96 7.12 -18.14
C ASN A 214 -11.70 8.25 -17.12
N LEU A 215 -12.22 9.43 -17.36
CA LEU A 215 -12.00 10.60 -16.52
C LEU A 215 -13.25 10.92 -15.70
N ALA A 216 -13.06 10.99 -14.38
CA ALA A 216 -13.99 11.62 -13.45
C ALA A 216 -13.42 12.97 -12.98
N GLU A 217 -14.24 13.79 -12.31
CA GLU A 217 -13.84 15.10 -11.81
C GLU A 217 -14.29 15.27 -10.35
N ASP A 218 -13.39 15.80 -9.54
CA ASP A 218 -13.68 16.23 -8.16
C ASP A 218 -14.35 15.16 -7.28
N LEU A 219 -14.02 13.89 -7.48
CA LEU A 219 -14.49 12.83 -6.60
C LEU A 219 -13.87 13.00 -5.21
N THR A 220 -14.70 12.85 -4.18
CA THR A 220 -14.24 12.76 -2.79
C THR A 220 -13.39 11.50 -2.59
N GLU A 221 -12.68 11.42 -1.48
CA GLU A 221 -11.87 10.23 -1.16
C GLU A 221 -12.74 8.97 -1.13
N ASP A 222 -13.90 9.03 -0.49
CA ASP A 222 -14.81 7.88 -0.37
C ASP A 222 -15.35 7.44 -1.75
N GLU A 223 -15.68 8.39 -2.64
CA GLU A 223 -16.14 8.10 -4.00
C GLU A 223 -15.01 7.51 -4.87
N GLN A 224 -13.77 8.00 -4.74
CA GLN A 224 -12.62 7.42 -5.44
C GLN A 224 -12.34 6.01 -4.95
N ILE A 225 -12.46 5.76 -3.64
CA ILE A 225 -12.31 4.45 -3.01
C ILE A 225 -13.38 3.49 -3.51
N GLU A 226 -14.65 3.92 -3.51
CA GLU A 226 -15.77 3.12 -4.04
C GLU A 226 -15.53 2.77 -5.52
N TRP A 227 -15.12 3.75 -6.32
CA TRP A 227 -14.81 3.53 -7.73
C TRP A 227 -13.68 2.52 -7.90
N PHE A 228 -12.61 2.66 -7.13
CA PHE A 228 -11.50 1.73 -7.12
C PHE A 228 -11.94 0.30 -6.69
N GLU A 229 -12.77 0.16 -5.65
CA GLU A 229 -13.30 -1.13 -5.20
C GLU A 229 -14.14 -1.80 -6.28
N VAL A 230 -15.00 -1.05 -6.97
CA VAL A 230 -15.85 -1.57 -8.06
C VAL A 230 -15.01 -2.06 -9.23
N LEU A 231 -13.99 -1.29 -9.65
CA LEU A 231 -13.09 -1.65 -10.74
C LEU A 231 -12.21 -2.88 -10.41
N ASN A 232 -11.82 -3.03 -9.16
CA ASN A 232 -10.94 -4.12 -8.70
C ASN A 232 -11.70 -5.34 -8.14
N ASN A 233 -13.02 -5.39 -8.25
CA ASN A 233 -13.83 -6.51 -7.74
C ASN A 233 -13.43 -7.88 -8.31
N ALA A 234 -12.63 -7.91 -9.38
CA ALA A 234 -12.03 -9.09 -9.98
C ALA A 234 -10.56 -9.33 -9.58
N GLY A 235 -9.95 -8.48 -8.73
CA GLY A 235 -8.53 -8.49 -8.36
C GLY A 235 -8.25 -8.46 -6.86
N SER A 236 -6.98 -8.27 -6.48
CA SER A 236 -6.58 -8.15 -5.07
C SER A 236 -7.08 -6.82 -4.48
N ARG A 237 -7.98 -6.91 -3.52
CA ARG A 237 -8.60 -5.75 -2.85
C ARG A 237 -7.57 -4.96 -2.04
N VAL A 238 -7.54 -3.63 -2.20
CA VAL A 238 -7.00 -2.75 -1.16
C VAL A 238 -8.03 -2.75 -0.04
N THR A 239 -7.62 -3.11 1.17
CA THR A 239 -8.57 -3.14 2.28
C THR A 239 -8.87 -1.70 2.72
N ARG A 240 -10.08 -1.45 3.22
CA ARG A 240 -10.46 -0.15 3.83
C ARG A 240 -9.46 0.28 4.91
N VAL A 241 -8.88 -0.69 5.60
CA VAL A 241 -7.83 -0.51 6.60
C VAL A 241 -6.60 0.18 6.01
N GLN A 242 -6.08 -0.32 4.90
CA GLN A 242 -4.90 0.25 4.23
C GLN A 242 -5.14 1.71 3.81
N MET A 243 -6.35 2.00 3.36
CA MET A 243 -6.74 3.36 2.96
C MET A 243 -6.83 4.32 4.16
N ARG A 244 -7.44 3.88 5.27
CA ARG A 244 -7.54 4.69 6.49
C ARG A 244 -6.19 5.07 7.05
N PHE A 245 -5.26 4.11 7.09
CA PHE A 245 -3.92 4.34 7.65
C PHE A 245 -2.96 5.07 6.72
N SER A 246 -3.27 5.18 5.42
CA SER A 246 -2.48 6.01 4.51
C SER A 246 -2.47 7.49 4.90
N LYS A 247 -3.56 7.97 5.53
CA LYS A 247 -3.68 9.35 6.02
C LYS A 247 -2.60 9.72 7.05
N LEU A 248 -2.15 8.76 7.85
CA LEU A 248 -1.09 8.98 8.84
C LEU A 248 0.26 9.30 8.20
N LYS A 249 0.47 8.94 6.94
CA LYS A 249 1.71 9.26 6.21
C LYS A 249 1.89 10.78 6.03
N ALA A 250 0.80 11.53 5.86
CA ALA A 250 0.83 12.99 5.82
C ALA A 250 1.33 13.60 7.14
N ASN A 251 1.15 12.90 8.25
CA ASN A 251 1.60 13.28 9.58
C ASN A 251 2.98 12.67 9.93
N GLY A 252 3.73 12.20 8.93
CA GLY A 252 5.07 11.62 9.12
C GLY A 252 5.07 10.17 9.64
N ILE A 253 3.91 9.48 9.64
CA ILE A 253 3.78 8.12 10.13
C ILE A 253 3.45 7.18 8.97
N ASP A 254 4.46 6.50 8.46
CA ASP A 254 4.28 5.39 7.54
C ASP A 254 4.05 4.10 8.36
N ILE A 255 2.78 3.79 8.62
CA ILE A 255 2.41 2.65 9.47
C ILE A 255 2.94 1.32 8.91
N TYR A 256 3.11 1.22 7.59
CA TYR A 256 3.66 0.03 6.97
C TYR A 256 5.14 -0.14 7.31
N LYS A 257 5.96 0.90 7.11
CA LYS A 257 7.40 0.87 7.37
C LYS A 257 7.73 0.88 8.86
N GLN A 258 6.98 1.66 9.64
CA GLN A 258 7.29 1.87 11.06
C GLN A 258 6.67 0.82 11.99
N TYR A 259 5.65 0.09 11.51
CA TYR A 259 4.94 -0.85 12.37
C TYR A 259 4.66 -2.20 11.72
N THR A 260 3.88 -2.25 10.63
CA THR A 260 3.42 -3.54 10.07
C THR A 260 4.57 -4.43 9.64
N LYS A 261 5.54 -3.86 8.91
CA LYS A 261 6.74 -4.61 8.50
C LYS A 261 7.59 -5.05 9.71
N PRO A 262 7.99 -4.16 10.65
CA PRO A 262 8.67 -4.59 11.88
C PRO A 262 7.90 -5.63 12.69
N PHE A 263 6.57 -5.57 12.76
CA PHE A 263 5.74 -6.55 13.46
C PHE A 263 5.88 -7.94 12.83
N ILE A 264 5.80 -8.03 11.51
CA ILE A 264 5.96 -9.28 10.76
C ILE A 264 7.40 -9.79 10.86
N ASP A 265 8.39 -8.93 10.58
CA ASP A 265 9.82 -9.28 10.62
C ASP A 265 10.23 -9.87 11.97
N LYS A 266 9.71 -9.33 13.09
CA LYS A 266 9.97 -9.86 14.44
C LYS A 266 9.44 -11.29 14.62
N ILE A 267 8.25 -11.57 14.13
CA ILE A 267 7.61 -12.90 14.22
C ILE A 267 8.37 -13.92 13.35
N GLU A 268 8.71 -13.52 12.13
CA GLU A 268 9.46 -14.37 11.20
C GLU A 268 10.90 -14.64 11.67
N SER A 269 11.53 -13.68 12.38
CA SER A 269 12.88 -13.86 12.92
C SER A 269 13.00 -15.02 13.93
N LEU A 270 11.89 -15.44 14.53
CA LEU A 270 11.82 -16.64 15.37
C LEU A 270 11.43 -17.91 14.60
N GLY A 271 11.37 -17.87 13.29
CA GLY A 271 11.04 -19.01 12.43
C GLY A 271 9.54 -19.28 12.26
N PHE A 272 8.67 -18.35 12.63
CA PHE A 272 7.21 -18.50 12.52
C PHE A 272 6.69 -17.99 11.18
N TYR A 273 7.25 -18.49 10.07
CA TYR A 273 6.97 -18.02 8.70
C TYR A 273 5.56 -18.34 8.20
N ASP A 274 4.96 -19.42 8.69
CA ASP A 274 3.67 -19.92 8.19
C ASP A 274 2.44 -19.21 8.80
N LEU A 275 2.65 -18.29 9.74
CA LEU A 275 1.56 -17.60 10.44
C LEU A 275 0.90 -16.51 9.59
N PHE A 276 1.60 -15.99 8.59
CA PHE A 276 1.06 -15.00 7.66
C PHE A 276 0.84 -15.67 6.30
N PRO A 277 -0.36 -15.53 5.70
CA PRO A 277 -0.54 -15.94 4.32
C PRO A 277 0.41 -15.14 3.42
N VAL A 278 0.96 -15.79 2.39
CA VAL A 278 1.98 -15.28 1.42
C VAL A 278 1.57 -13.97 0.70
N LYS A 279 0.46 -13.36 1.05
CA LYS A 279 0.06 -12.05 0.55
C LYS A 279 0.67 -10.96 1.42
N ALA A 280 1.78 -10.39 0.95
CA ALA A 280 2.53 -9.28 1.56
C ALA A 280 1.69 -8.01 1.88
N THR A 281 0.38 -8.06 1.82
CA THR A 281 -0.54 -6.93 1.95
C THR A 281 -1.55 -7.07 3.09
N GLU A 282 -1.45 -8.11 3.91
CA GLU A 282 -2.38 -8.25 5.04
C GLU A 282 -1.89 -7.41 6.22
N VAL A 283 -2.41 -6.21 6.34
CA VAL A 283 -2.13 -5.30 7.47
C VAL A 283 -3.17 -5.40 8.58
N SER A 284 -4.28 -6.09 8.35
CA SER A 284 -5.41 -6.14 9.29
C SER A 284 -5.05 -6.78 10.63
N ILE A 285 -4.21 -7.81 10.63
CA ILE A 285 -3.78 -8.50 11.86
C ILE A 285 -2.83 -7.63 12.70
N PRO A 286 -1.72 -7.10 12.15
CA PRO A 286 -0.87 -6.15 12.87
C PRO A 286 -1.67 -4.94 13.39
N ILE A 287 -2.57 -4.38 12.60
CA ILE A 287 -3.41 -3.25 13.02
C ILE A 287 -4.34 -3.65 14.18
N ALA A 288 -4.95 -4.84 14.13
CA ALA A 288 -5.78 -5.34 15.23
C ALA A 288 -4.97 -5.54 16.54
N ALA A 289 -3.68 -5.85 16.44
CA ALA A 289 -2.80 -5.96 17.61
C ALA A 289 -2.56 -4.61 18.32
N LEU A 290 -2.89 -3.46 17.67
CA LEU A 290 -2.87 -2.14 18.32
C LEU A 290 -4.07 -1.89 19.25
N ASN A 291 -5.14 -2.69 19.19
CA ASN A 291 -6.34 -2.45 19.99
C ASN A 291 -6.07 -2.34 21.50
N PRO A 292 -5.26 -3.20 22.13
CA PRO A 292 -4.87 -3.05 23.54
C PRO A 292 -4.11 -1.74 23.82
N ALA A 293 -3.14 -1.39 22.98
CA ALA A 293 -2.33 -0.19 23.15
C ALA A 293 -3.17 1.10 23.01
N TYR A 294 -4.15 1.09 22.12
CA TYR A 294 -5.10 2.20 21.99
C TYR A 294 -5.84 2.46 23.31
N GLU A 295 -6.34 1.42 24.00
CA GLU A 295 -7.01 1.57 25.30
C GLU A 295 -6.09 2.19 26.35
N ILE A 296 -4.81 1.79 26.39
CA ILE A 296 -3.84 2.37 27.32
C ILE A 296 -3.53 3.84 26.98
N VAL A 297 -3.40 4.19 25.69
CA VAL A 297 -3.01 5.54 25.26
C VAL A 297 -4.13 6.54 25.40
N ILE A 298 -5.36 6.17 25.03
CA ILE A 298 -6.53 7.06 25.11
C ILE A 298 -7.15 7.03 26.50
N GLY A 299 -7.03 5.89 27.19
CA GLY A 299 -7.60 5.71 28.54
C GLY A 299 -9.11 5.75 28.54
N LYS A 300 -9.74 4.67 28.97
CA LYS A 300 -11.13 4.53 29.38
C LYS A 300 -12.28 4.60 28.37
N ASP A 301 -13.32 3.85 28.71
CA ASP A 301 -14.70 3.84 28.20
C ASP A 301 -14.95 3.29 26.80
N HIS A 302 -13.96 2.69 26.14
CA HIS A 302 -14.14 2.06 24.83
C HIS A 302 -14.28 0.54 24.90
N SER A 303 -14.65 0.16 25.91
CA SER A 303 -15.08 -1.01 26.63
C SER A 303 -15.06 -2.38 25.96
N LEU A 304 -15.24 -2.63 24.69
CA LEU A 304 -15.37 -3.99 24.15
C LEU A 304 -14.44 -4.30 22.96
N ASN A 305 -13.77 -3.31 22.41
CA ASN A 305 -12.94 -3.46 21.22
C ASN A 305 -11.42 -3.48 21.49
N TYR A 306 -11.03 -3.80 22.73
CA TYR A 306 -9.62 -3.91 23.14
C TYR A 306 -8.99 -5.26 22.76
N THR A 307 -9.78 -6.25 22.40
CA THR A 307 -9.27 -7.53 21.93
C THR A 307 -8.54 -7.38 20.60
N PRO A 308 -7.39 -8.06 20.37
CA PRO A 308 -6.62 -7.97 19.14
C PRO A 308 -7.27 -8.74 17.98
N ILE A 309 -8.47 -8.33 17.61
CA ILE A 309 -9.20 -8.81 16.43
C ILE A 309 -9.60 -7.63 15.54
N PRO A 310 -9.62 -7.80 14.20
CA PRO A 310 -10.02 -6.74 13.29
C PRO A 310 -11.38 -6.16 13.62
N SER A 311 -11.47 -4.81 13.63
CA SER A 311 -12.70 -4.08 13.94
C SER A 311 -12.69 -2.74 13.22
N ASP A 312 -13.62 -2.54 12.30
CA ASP A 312 -13.79 -1.29 11.55
C ASP A 312 -13.87 -0.05 12.45
N THR A 313 -14.60 -0.19 13.57
CA THR A 313 -14.76 0.90 14.55
C THR A 313 -13.42 1.26 15.17
N ARG A 314 -12.65 0.26 15.62
CA ARG A 314 -11.35 0.49 16.28
C ARG A 314 -10.31 1.01 15.27
N GLU A 315 -10.29 0.48 14.08
CA GLU A 315 -9.41 0.94 13.00
C GLU A 315 -9.64 2.42 12.69
N ASN A 316 -10.91 2.85 12.61
CA ASN A 316 -11.24 4.26 12.44
C ASN A 316 -10.74 5.12 13.61
N GLN A 317 -10.92 4.67 14.85
CA GLN A 317 -10.45 5.38 16.04
C GLN A 317 -8.93 5.53 16.05
N ILE A 318 -8.20 4.45 15.75
CA ILE A 318 -6.72 4.48 15.67
C ILE A 318 -6.27 5.43 14.56
N ALA A 319 -6.92 5.42 13.40
CA ALA A 319 -6.56 6.29 12.27
C ALA A 319 -6.80 7.79 12.53
N LEU A 320 -7.58 8.14 13.55
CA LEU A 320 -7.84 9.52 13.99
C LEU A 320 -6.89 10.01 15.09
N LEU A 321 -5.98 9.16 15.58
CA LEU A 321 -4.99 9.55 16.58
C LEU A 321 -4.01 10.59 16.03
N ASP A 322 -3.56 11.49 16.89
CA ASP A 322 -2.44 12.37 16.56
C ASP A 322 -1.11 11.59 16.45
N SER A 323 -0.08 12.26 15.91
CA SER A 323 1.22 11.64 15.65
C SER A 323 1.90 11.10 16.90
N ASN A 324 1.70 11.71 18.07
CA ASN A 324 2.32 11.28 19.33
C ASN A 324 1.56 10.07 19.90
N GLN A 325 0.23 10.13 19.88
CA GLN A 325 -0.62 9.05 20.34
C GLN A 325 -0.40 7.77 19.52
N ILE A 326 -0.37 7.89 18.19
CA ILE A 326 -0.15 6.72 17.34
C ILE A 326 1.25 6.14 17.55
N LYS A 327 2.32 6.97 17.59
CA LYS A 327 3.68 6.49 17.89
C LYS A 327 3.72 5.73 19.20
N LYS A 328 3.09 6.25 20.25
CA LYS A 328 3.00 5.56 21.53
C LYS A 328 2.29 4.20 21.43
N CYS A 329 1.22 4.11 20.64
CA CYS A 329 0.56 2.81 20.38
C CYS A 329 1.48 1.84 19.66
N LEU A 330 2.24 2.29 18.63
CA LEU A 330 3.17 1.46 17.88
C LEU A 330 4.29 0.93 18.78
N ASP A 331 4.92 1.81 19.56
CA ASP A 331 6.04 1.49 20.46
C ASP A 331 5.62 0.51 21.55
N LEU A 332 4.46 0.75 22.20
CA LEU A 332 3.91 -0.14 23.20
C LEU A 332 3.65 -1.54 22.62
N THR A 333 3.05 -1.61 21.45
CA THR A 333 2.71 -2.89 20.82
C THR A 333 3.96 -3.65 20.37
N LEU A 334 4.94 -2.97 19.75
CA LEU A 334 6.18 -3.64 19.31
C LEU A 334 7.02 -4.11 20.50
N SER A 335 7.09 -3.33 21.59
CA SER A 335 7.75 -3.75 22.82
C SER A 335 7.05 -4.95 23.49
N ALA A 336 5.72 -4.92 23.53
CA ALA A 336 4.92 -6.03 24.05
C ALA A 336 5.05 -7.30 23.18
N LEU A 337 5.18 -7.15 21.86
CA LEU A 337 5.46 -8.25 20.96
C LEU A 337 6.82 -8.91 21.26
N ASP A 338 7.87 -8.10 21.49
CA ASP A 338 9.17 -8.66 21.88
C ASP A 338 9.06 -9.50 23.17
N ASN A 339 8.27 -9.03 24.16
CA ASN A 339 8.03 -9.76 25.39
C ASN A 339 7.25 -11.07 25.15
N ALA A 340 6.23 -11.02 24.28
CA ALA A 340 5.44 -12.20 23.92
C ALA A 340 6.30 -13.26 23.21
N LEU A 341 7.11 -12.86 22.26
CA LEU A 341 8.00 -13.74 21.51
C LEU A 341 9.09 -14.34 22.42
N LYS A 342 9.71 -13.50 23.26
CA LYS A 342 10.66 -13.95 24.28
C LYS A 342 10.04 -14.91 25.28
N PHE A 343 8.79 -14.70 25.68
CA PHE A 343 8.07 -15.60 26.56
C PHE A 343 7.87 -16.99 25.93
N ILE A 344 7.49 -17.06 24.66
CA ILE A 344 7.32 -18.31 23.91
C ILE A 344 8.66 -19.06 23.85
N ASP A 345 9.73 -18.38 23.44
CA ASP A 345 11.05 -18.96 23.26
C ASP A 345 11.65 -19.43 24.58
N SER A 346 11.71 -18.55 25.60
CA SER A 346 12.34 -18.85 26.92
C SER A 346 11.64 -19.95 27.71
N ASN A 347 10.38 -20.24 27.42
CA ASN A 347 9.64 -21.31 28.09
C ASN A 347 9.47 -22.56 27.21
N ASN A 348 10.17 -22.65 26.09
CA ASN A 348 10.11 -23.77 25.14
C ASN A 348 8.67 -24.17 24.79
N LEU A 349 7.80 -23.16 24.54
CA LEU A 349 6.42 -23.41 24.18
C LEU A 349 6.34 -23.92 22.73
N PHE A 350 5.26 -24.64 22.41
CA PHE A 350 5.09 -25.13 21.04
C PHE A 350 4.99 -23.97 20.05
N ILE A 351 5.46 -24.21 18.82
CA ILE A 351 5.34 -23.25 17.71
C ILE A 351 3.85 -23.02 17.42
N PRO A 352 3.38 -21.77 17.50
CA PRO A 352 1.97 -21.49 17.28
C PRO A 352 1.58 -21.77 15.82
N ASN A 353 0.44 -22.42 15.64
CA ASN A 353 -0.14 -22.66 14.31
C ASN A 353 -1.13 -21.57 13.89
N ARG A 354 -1.34 -20.57 14.73
CA ARG A 354 -2.22 -19.43 14.50
C ARG A 354 -1.62 -18.17 15.10
N ILE A 355 -1.78 -17.08 14.37
CA ILE A 355 -1.30 -15.75 14.81
C ILE A 355 -2.00 -15.27 16.08
N ASP A 356 -3.22 -15.78 16.38
CA ASP A 356 -3.99 -15.42 17.56
C ASP A 356 -3.17 -15.63 18.86
N TYR A 357 -2.36 -16.68 18.96
CA TYR A 357 -1.50 -16.93 20.13
C TYR A 357 -0.54 -15.76 20.40
N ILE A 358 0.11 -15.26 19.34
CA ILE A 358 1.07 -14.16 19.45
C ILE A 358 0.36 -12.84 19.75
N THR A 359 -0.71 -12.52 19.01
CA THR A 359 -1.41 -11.23 19.18
C THR A 359 -2.08 -11.11 20.55
N TYR A 360 -2.59 -12.22 21.11
CA TYR A 360 -3.17 -12.23 22.46
C TYR A 360 -2.12 -12.10 23.55
N LEU A 361 -0.98 -12.77 23.43
CA LEU A 361 0.14 -12.57 24.34
C LEU A 361 0.67 -11.13 24.24
N THR A 362 0.80 -10.58 23.03
CA THR A 362 1.18 -9.17 22.82
C THR A 362 0.20 -8.25 23.55
N GLY A 363 -1.10 -8.45 23.37
CA GLY A 363 -2.13 -7.68 24.06
C GLY A 363 -2.06 -7.80 25.57
N PHE A 364 -1.81 -8.99 26.10
CA PHE A 364 -1.57 -9.23 27.53
C PHE A 364 -0.39 -8.38 28.04
N PHE A 365 0.77 -8.42 27.35
CA PHE A 365 1.94 -7.66 27.77
C PHE A 365 1.76 -6.12 27.64
N VAL A 366 0.90 -5.66 26.73
CA VAL A 366 0.50 -4.25 26.67
C VAL A 366 -0.23 -3.85 27.98
N PHE A 367 -1.20 -4.61 28.43
CA PHE A 367 -1.94 -4.34 29.69
C PHE A 367 -1.09 -4.55 30.93
N LYS A 368 -0.21 -5.55 30.93
CA LYS A 368 0.71 -5.79 32.05
C LYS A 368 1.66 -4.62 32.28
N ASN A 369 2.02 -3.92 31.22
CA ASN A 369 2.95 -2.75 31.25
C ASN A 369 4.24 -2.99 32.07
N SER A 370 4.69 -4.24 32.12
CA SER A 370 5.89 -4.69 32.86
C SER A 370 6.53 -5.86 32.15
N ASN A 371 7.86 -5.87 32.10
CA ASN A 371 8.65 -6.97 31.53
C ASN A 371 8.83 -8.13 32.52
N SER A 372 8.42 -7.98 33.78
CA SER A 372 8.57 -8.99 34.79
C SER A 372 7.24 -9.68 35.14
N LEU A 373 7.22 -10.99 35.04
CA LEU A 373 6.13 -11.82 35.50
C LEU A 373 6.54 -12.45 36.86
N THR A 374 5.61 -12.53 37.79
CA THR A 374 5.77 -13.38 38.95
C THR A 374 5.75 -14.84 38.49
N GLU A 375 6.33 -15.75 39.30
CA GLU A 375 6.32 -17.20 38.99
C GLU A 375 4.88 -17.74 38.83
N LYS A 376 3.94 -17.23 39.61
CA LYS A 376 2.54 -17.59 39.50
C LYS A 376 1.96 -17.16 38.13
N GLU A 377 2.10 -15.89 37.76
CA GLU A 377 1.64 -15.36 36.50
C GLU A 377 2.26 -16.10 35.30
N LYS A 378 3.53 -16.41 35.39
CA LYS A 378 4.25 -17.20 34.40
C LYS A 378 3.65 -18.59 34.19
N LEU A 379 3.37 -19.29 35.26
CA LEU A 379 2.76 -20.63 35.20
C LEU A 379 1.34 -20.56 34.64
N GLU A 380 0.53 -19.61 35.08
CA GLU A 380 -0.84 -19.38 34.55
C GLU A 380 -0.84 -19.03 33.05
N LEU A 381 0.13 -18.24 32.61
CA LEU A 381 0.26 -17.86 31.20
C LEU A 381 0.72 -19.06 30.35
N ILE A 382 1.62 -19.90 30.87
CA ILE A 382 2.03 -21.13 30.20
C ILE A 382 0.85 -22.11 30.09
N ASP A 383 0.07 -22.27 31.15
CA ASP A 383 -1.12 -23.13 31.15
C ASP A 383 -2.15 -22.61 30.15
N TRP A 384 -2.41 -21.30 30.14
CA TRP A 384 -3.30 -20.67 29.16
C TRP A 384 -2.83 -20.93 27.72
N TYR A 385 -1.53 -20.75 27.43
CA TYR A 385 -0.98 -20.96 26.09
C TYR A 385 -1.16 -22.39 25.60
N LYS A 386 -1.01 -23.38 26.52
CA LYS A 386 -1.15 -24.81 26.21
C LYS A 386 -2.61 -25.27 26.06
N THR A 387 -3.54 -24.59 26.70
CA THR A 387 -4.94 -25.04 26.81
C THR A 387 -5.89 -24.24 25.92
N VAL A 388 -5.53 -23.00 25.55
CA VAL A 388 -6.38 -22.15 24.72
C VAL A 388 -6.59 -22.74 23.33
N ASN A 389 -7.83 -22.63 22.82
CA ASN A 389 -8.20 -23.07 21.49
C ASN A 389 -8.91 -21.96 20.73
N PHE A 390 -8.35 -21.56 19.59
CA PHE A 390 -8.90 -20.55 18.69
C PHE A 390 -9.63 -21.13 17.45
N THR A 391 -9.66 -22.47 17.31
CA THR A 391 -10.26 -23.13 16.15
C THR A 391 -11.77 -22.95 16.17
N ASN A 392 -12.34 -22.50 15.04
CA ASN A 392 -13.79 -22.28 14.84
C ASN A 392 -14.44 -21.33 15.87
N LYS A 393 -13.68 -20.41 16.45
CA LYS A 393 -14.19 -19.42 17.39
C LYS A 393 -14.72 -18.18 16.70
N SER A 394 -15.93 -17.76 17.04
CA SER A 394 -16.53 -16.48 16.67
C SER A 394 -15.80 -15.32 17.31
N ASN A 395 -15.95 -14.11 16.78
CA ASN A 395 -15.34 -12.91 17.37
C ASN A 395 -15.83 -12.66 18.82
N SER A 396 -17.07 -13.02 19.15
CA SER A 396 -17.58 -12.91 20.52
C SER A 396 -16.87 -13.85 21.47
N GLU A 397 -16.69 -15.13 21.09
CA GLU A 397 -15.93 -16.10 21.88
C GLU A 397 -14.44 -15.70 22.04
N ARG A 398 -13.85 -15.14 20.98
CA ARG A 398 -12.48 -14.63 21.03
C ARG A 398 -12.33 -13.47 22.01
N ARG A 399 -13.32 -12.56 22.09
CA ARG A 399 -13.33 -11.49 23.10
C ARG A 399 -13.38 -12.07 24.52
N VAL A 400 -14.21 -13.08 24.78
CA VAL A 400 -14.28 -13.76 26.06
C VAL A 400 -12.94 -14.41 26.42
N ILE A 401 -12.28 -15.08 25.47
CA ILE A 401 -10.95 -15.68 25.70
C ILE A 401 -9.95 -14.61 26.15
N PHE A 402 -9.93 -13.44 25.50
CA PHE A 402 -8.99 -12.39 25.85
C PHE A 402 -9.33 -11.73 27.19
N SER A 403 -10.59 -11.42 27.45
CA SER A 403 -11.03 -10.90 28.77
C SER A 403 -10.68 -11.84 29.90
N SER A 404 -10.94 -13.15 29.75
CA SER A 404 -10.60 -14.15 30.75
C SER A 404 -9.08 -14.26 30.99
N LEU A 405 -8.26 -14.06 29.94
CA LEU A 405 -6.81 -14.01 30.08
C LEU A 405 -6.39 -12.84 30.97
N LEU A 406 -6.96 -11.65 30.73
CA LEU A 406 -6.64 -10.45 31.50
C LEU A 406 -7.12 -10.58 32.96
N GLU A 407 -8.37 -10.99 33.20
CA GLU A 407 -8.96 -11.13 34.53
C GLU A 407 -8.23 -12.15 35.43
N LYS A 408 -7.67 -13.21 34.85
CA LYS A 408 -6.97 -14.24 35.62
C LYS A 408 -5.60 -13.80 36.11
N ILE A 409 -4.92 -12.96 35.34
CA ILE A 409 -3.47 -12.75 35.52
C ILE A 409 -3.18 -11.26 35.85
N ILE A 410 -4.01 -10.33 35.44
CA ILE A 410 -3.86 -8.92 35.79
C ILE A 410 -4.91 -8.57 36.87
N PRO A 411 -4.47 -8.27 38.12
CA PRO A 411 -5.35 -7.99 39.25
C PRO A 411 -6.16 -6.69 39.06
#